data_77c19fce2d378ba3481c4482b1917e8e
#
_entry.id   77c19fce2d378ba3481c4482b1917e8e
#
_cell.length_a   1.000
_cell.length_b   1.000
_cell.length_c   1.000
_cell.angle_alpha   90.00
_cell.angle_beta   90.00
_cell.angle_gamma   90.00
#
_symmetry.space_group_name_H-M   'P 1'
#
loop_
_entity.id
_entity.type
_entity.pdbx_description
1 polymer ?
#
loop_
_entity_poly.entity_id
_entity_poly.type
_entity_poly.pdbx_seq_one_letter_code
_entity_poly.pdbx_strand_id
1 'polypeptide(L)'
;MEKKYAEYAAQKAVELLAIDSPTGFTDRAAAWVQDAFGTLGFAAKKTAKGGVLIDLGGAESEEGALLLQAHTDTLGAMVAEVKANGRLRVTNLGGMRAENGETENVRVYTRGGKVYEGTLQLCNASVHVNGDYGKTERTFDTTEVLLDEAVTSTDETRALGIETGDIVCFDPRTRVTASGYIKSRFLDDKLSVGILLGFAKYLRDENKQLPRRTYVHVTVYEEVGHGGAGSVPAGVTESISVDMGCVGDGLRCTERQVSICAKDSGGPYSYEVVGKLIDAAKREGADYAVDVYPHYGSDVEATLSAGYDIRHGLIGSGVYASHGYERSHKAGVLNTLKTLKGYLFV
;
A
#
# COMPACT_ATOMS: atom_id res chain seq x y z
N MET A 1 -12.69 12.48 -16.86
CA MET A 1 -12.84 11.56 -15.70
C MET A 1 -13.84 12.17 -14.73
N GLU A 2 -14.93 11.48 -14.41
CA GLU A 2 -15.99 11.99 -13.54
C GLU A 2 -15.71 11.69 -12.07
N LYS A 3 -16.26 12.52 -11.16
CA LYS A 3 -16.07 12.36 -9.70
C LYS A 3 -16.57 11.03 -9.17
N LYS A 4 -17.61 10.42 -9.80
CA LYS A 4 -18.16 9.11 -9.39
C LYS A 4 -17.09 8.00 -9.32
N TYR A 5 -16.09 8.04 -10.21
CA TYR A 5 -15.00 7.05 -10.22
C TYR A 5 -13.99 7.26 -9.08
N ALA A 6 -13.76 8.51 -8.68
CA ALA A 6 -12.94 8.81 -7.51
C ALA A 6 -13.66 8.42 -6.20
N GLU A 7 -14.99 8.61 -6.14
CA GLU A 7 -15.79 8.13 -5.01
C GLU A 7 -15.75 6.60 -4.91
N TYR A 8 -15.92 5.91 -6.03
CA TYR A 8 -15.79 4.44 -6.08
C TYR A 8 -14.40 3.97 -5.68
N ALA A 9 -13.34 4.60 -6.18
CA ALA A 9 -11.95 4.30 -5.82
C ALA A 9 -11.73 4.45 -4.30
N ALA A 10 -12.16 5.57 -3.72
CA ALA A 10 -12.06 5.82 -2.28
C ALA A 10 -12.85 4.79 -1.46
N GLN A 11 -14.06 4.42 -1.91
CA GLN A 11 -14.85 3.39 -1.25
C GLN A 11 -14.14 2.03 -1.28
N LYS A 12 -13.58 1.63 -2.45
CA LYS A 12 -12.85 0.35 -2.58
C LYS A 12 -11.56 0.34 -1.76
N ALA A 13 -10.87 1.46 -1.66
CA ALA A 13 -9.74 1.59 -0.75
C ALA A 13 -10.16 1.38 0.72
N VAL A 14 -11.27 1.99 1.16
CA VAL A 14 -11.81 1.81 2.53
C VAL A 14 -12.18 0.35 2.81
N GLU A 15 -12.80 -0.34 1.84
CA GLU A 15 -13.11 -1.77 1.96
C GLU A 15 -11.83 -2.61 2.12
N LEU A 16 -10.80 -2.33 1.31
CA LEU A 16 -9.53 -3.06 1.35
C LEU A 16 -8.71 -2.73 2.61
N LEU A 17 -8.78 -1.49 3.11
CA LEU A 17 -8.12 -1.07 4.36
C LEU A 17 -8.64 -1.83 5.59
N ALA A 18 -9.87 -2.33 5.54
CA ALA A 18 -10.44 -3.16 6.60
C ALA A 18 -9.91 -4.61 6.63
N ILE A 19 -9.11 -5.01 5.64
CA ILE A 19 -8.53 -6.35 5.52
C ILE A 19 -7.07 -6.29 5.94
N ASP A 20 -6.71 -6.99 7.01
CA ASP A 20 -5.32 -7.10 7.45
C ASP A 20 -4.47 -7.82 6.40
N SER A 21 -3.33 -7.20 6.03
CA SER A 21 -2.42 -7.74 5.04
C SER A 21 -0.96 -7.32 5.23
N PRO A 22 -0.37 -7.42 6.43
CA PRO A 22 1.05 -7.14 6.55
C PRO A 22 1.86 -8.09 5.65
N THR A 23 3.02 -7.62 5.21
CA THR A 23 3.90 -8.37 4.31
C THR A 23 4.08 -9.82 4.77
N GLY A 24 3.84 -10.77 3.87
CA GLY A 24 3.84 -12.21 4.16
C GLY A 24 2.52 -12.78 4.66
N PHE A 25 1.49 -11.94 4.91
CA PHE A 25 0.15 -12.36 5.34
C PHE A 25 -0.94 -11.72 4.49
N THR A 26 -0.88 -11.85 3.17
CA THR A 26 -1.64 -11.06 2.21
C THR A 26 -2.78 -11.81 1.50
N ASP A 27 -2.95 -13.10 1.76
CA ASP A 27 -3.87 -13.97 1.01
C ASP A 27 -5.31 -13.47 0.96
N ARG A 28 -5.83 -12.93 2.09
CA ARG A 28 -7.20 -12.42 2.15
C ARG A 28 -7.38 -11.14 1.32
N ALA A 29 -6.40 -10.24 1.39
CA ALA A 29 -6.42 -9.02 0.60
C ALA A 29 -6.27 -9.33 -0.90
N ALA A 30 -5.36 -10.24 -1.28
CA ALA A 30 -5.19 -10.69 -2.66
C ALA A 30 -6.48 -11.35 -3.21
N ALA A 31 -7.15 -12.18 -2.43
CA ALA A 31 -8.44 -12.77 -2.82
C ALA A 31 -9.51 -11.70 -3.04
N TRP A 32 -9.61 -10.73 -2.12
CA TRP A 32 -10.54 -9.60 -2.28
C TRP A 32 -10.25 -8.78 -3.54
N VAL A 33 -8.97 -8.50 -3.83
CA VAL A 33 -8.55 -7.78 -5.06
C VAL A 33 -8.96 -8.56 -6.30
N GLN A 34 -8.69 -9.88 -6.31
CA GLN A 34 -9.07 -10.76 -7.43
C GLN A 34 -10.58 -10.72 -7.67
N ASP A 35 -11.39 -10.83 -6.63
CA ASP A 35 -12.84 -10.78 -6.70
C ASP A 35 -13.37 -9.40 -7.14
N ALA A 36 -12.76 -8.32 -6.65
CA ALA A 36 -13.15 -6.96 -7.00
C ALA A 36 -12.96 -6.66 -8.49
N PHE A 37 -11.82 -7.05 -9.08
CA PHE A 37 -11.60 -6.93 -10.52
C PHE A 37 -12.45 -7.92 -11.32
N GLY A 38 -12.63 -9.15 -10.82
CA GLY A 38 -13.50 -10.16 -11.42
C GLY A 38 -14.96 -9.69 -11.51
N THR A 39 -15.48 -9.02 -10.49
CA THR A 39 -16.82 -8.42 -10.48
C THR A 39 -17.00 -7.35 -11.56
N LEU A 40 -15.93 -6.63 -11.91
CA LEU A 40 -15.91 -5.70 -13.03
C LEU A 40 -15.74 -6.40 -14.39
N GLY A 41 -15.61 -7.75 -14.41
CA GLY A 41 -15.47 -8.56 -15.62
C GLY A 41 -14.07 -8.61 -16.20
N PHE A 42 -13.04 -8.30 -15.42
CA PHE A 42 -11.63 -8.44 -15.83
C PHE A 42 -11.07 -9.80 -15.39
N ALA A 43 -10.26 -10.42 -16.25
CA ALA A 43 -9.55 -11.63 -15.89
C ALA A 43 -8.47 -11.31 -14.86
N ALA A 44 -8.56 -11.94 -13.69
CA ALA A 44 -7.62 -11.74 -12.60
C ALA A 44 -7.14 -13.09 -12.07
N LYS A 45 -5.82 -13.26 -11.93
CA LYS A 45 -5.21 -14.50 -11.44
C LYS A 45 -4.17 -14.23 -10.35
N LYS A 46 -4.15 -15.08 -9.35
CA LYS A 46 -3.12 -15.06 -8.30
C LYS A 46 -1.77 -15.46 -8.90
N THR A 47 -0.72 -14.72 -8.58
CA THR A 47 0.66 -15.04 -8.96
C THR A 47 1.28 -16.04 -7.98
N ALA A 48 2.39 -16.66 -8.35
CA ALA A 48 3.10 -17.61 -7.47
C ALA A 48 3.56 -16.96 -6.16
N LYS A 49 3.92 -15.67 -6.18
CA LYS A 49 4.34 -14.91 -5.00
C LYS A 49 3.15 -14.50 -4.11
N GLY A 50 1.92 -14.55 -4.63
CA GLY A 50 0.71 -14.21 -3.87
C GLY A 50 0.02 -12.92 -4.31
N GLY A 51 0.62 -12.12 -5.19
CA GLY A 51 -0.01 -10.95 -5.80
C GLY A 51 -1.10 -11.33 -6.81
N VAL A 52 -1.75 -10.35 -7.42
CA VAL A 52 -2.81 -10.55 -8.42
C VAL A 52 -2.44 -9.85 -9.70
N LEU A 53 -2.38 -10.61 -10.79
CA LEU A 53 -2.20 -10.08 -12.14
C LEU A 53 -3.55 -10.01 -12.85
N ILE A 54 -3.90 -8.82 -13.31
CA ILE A 54 -5.18 -8.49 -13.95
C ILE A 54 -4.91 -8.06 -15.39
N ASP A 55 -5.71 -8.55 -16.32
CA ASP A 55 -5.69 -8.13 -17.71
C ASP A 55 -6.83 -7.12 -17.96
N LEU A 56 -6.46 -5.86 -18.19
CA LEU A 56 -7.42 -4.80 -18.54
C LEU A 56 -7.82 -4.82 -20.02
N GLY A 57 -7.19 -5.66 -20.82
CA GLY A 57 -7.41 -5.72 -22.26
C GLY A 57 -6.61 -4.66 -23.03
N GLY A 58 -7.12 -4.26 -24.17
CA GLY A 58 -6.49 -3.35 -25.12
C GLY A 58 -6.18 -4.01 -26.44
N ALA A 59 -5.10 -3.59 -27.11
CA ALA A 59 -4.67 -4.21 -28.36
C ALA A 59 -4.48 -5.74 -28.23
N GLU A 60 -4.67 -6.47 -29.33
CA GLU A 60 -4.47 -7.92 -29.34
C GLU A 60 -2.98 -8.29 -29.18
N SER A 61 -2.08 -7.48 -29.75
CA SER A 61 -0.62 -7.67 -29.59
C SER A 61 -0.19 -7.42 -28.15
N GLU A 62 0.58 -8.33 -27.61
CA GLU A 62 1.26 -8.15 -26.31
C GLU A 62 2.56 -7.35 -26.47
N GLU A 63 3.11 -7.20 -27.68
CA GLU A 63 4.32 -6.43 -27.94
C GLU A 63 4.08 -4.95 -27.61
N GLY A 64 4.94 -4.40 -26.78
CA GLY A 64 4.78 -3.03 -26.30
C GLY A 64 3.74 -2.86 -25.20
N ALA A 65 3.30 -3.94 -24.54
CA ALA A 65 2.34 -3.87 -23.44
C ALA A 65 2.80 -2.97 -22.29
N LEU A 66 1.84 -2.46 -21.54
CA LEU A 66 2.03 -1.65 -20.34
C LEU A 66 1.64 -2.44 -19.09
N LEU A 67 2.43 -2.29 -18.03
CA LEU A 67 2.13 -2.80 -16.70
C LEU A 67 1.89 -1.65 -15.74
N LEU A 68 0.78 -1.65 -15.02
CA LEU A 68 0.52 -0.80 -13.87
C LEU A 68 0.75 -1.62 -12.61
N GLN A 69 1.53 -1.11 -11.66
CA GLN A 69 1.83 -1.80 -10.41
C GLN A 69 1.34 -0.99 -9.21
N ALA A 70 0.75 -1.65 -8.25
CA ALA A 70 0.40 -1.13 -6.94
C ALA A 70 0.51 -2.27 -5.95
N HIS A 71 0.67 -2.02 -4.66
CA HIS A 71 0.79 -3.09 -3.70
C HIS A 71 -0.37 -3.15 -2.70
N THR A 72 -0.61 -4.34 -2.14
CA THR A 72 -1.64 -4.55 -1.12
C THR A 72 -1.08 -5.04 0.20
N ASP A 73 0.20 -5.41 0.24
CA ASP A 73 0.86 -5.66 1.51
C ASP A 73 1.07 -4.35 2.28
N THR A 74 1.11 -4.44 3.58
CA THR A 74 1.20 -3.31 4.48
C THR A 74 2.32 -3.50 5.49
N LEU A 75 2.69 -2.42 6.12
CA LEU A 75 3.47 -2.48 7.36
C LEU A 75 2.73 -3.32 8.41
N GLY A 76 3.49 -3.89 9.33
CA GLY A 76 2.96 -4.66 10.44
C GLY A 76 4.07 -5.07 11.40
N ALA A 77 3.83 -6.11 12.17
CA ALA A 77 4.83 -6.71 13.03
C ALA A 77 4.66 -8.24 13.11
N MET A 78 5.68 -8.88 13.67
CA MET A 78 5.72 -10.33 13.90
C MET A 78 6.15 -10.59 15.35
N VAL A 79 5.57 -11.58 15.98
CA VAL A 79 5.98 -12.01 17.31
C VAL A 79 7.43 -12.53 17.24
N ALA A 80 8.33 -11.85 17.93
CA ALA A 80 9.74 -12.24 18.05
C ALA A 80 9.97 -13.09 19.30
N GLU A 81 9.20 -12.85 20.38
CA GLU A 81 9.35 -13.55 21.64
C GLU A 81 8.07 -13.49 22.47
N VAL A 82 7.71 -14.59 23.11
CA VAL A 82 6.75 -14.61 24.23
C VAL A 82 7.52 -14.42 25.53
N LYS A 83 7.36 -13.26 26.16
CA LYS A 83 8.12 -12.87 27.36
C LYS A 83 7.67 -13.63 28.61
N ALA A 84 8.51 -13.65 29.64
CA ALA A 84 8.23 -14.33 30.90
C ALA A 84 6.96 -13.81 31.62
N ASN A 85 6.56 -12.58 31.34
CA ASN A 85 5.31 -11.97 31.86
C ASN A 85 4.07 -12.21 31.00
N GLY A 86 4.16 -13.07 29.99
CA GLY A 86 3.08 -13.39 29.06
C GLY A 86 2.87 -12.38 27.91
N ARG A 87 3.57 -11.25 27.92
CA ARG A 87 3.48 -10.22 26.87
C ARG A 87 4.35 -10.59 25.67
N LEU A 88 4.12 -9.92 24.53
CA LEU A 88 4.85 -10.23 23.30
C LEU A 88 5.85 -9.11 22.99
N ARG A 89 7.14 -9.48 22.80
CA ARG A 89 8.08 -8.65 22.06
C ARG A 89 7.86 -8.93 20.57
N VAL A 90 7.78 -7.87 19.79
CA VAL A 90 7.54 -7.96 18.34
C VAL A 90 8.70 -7.35 17.57
N THR A 91 8.81 -7.70 16.29
CA THR A 91 9.70 -7.07 15.32
C THR A 91 8.89 -6.50 14.17
N ASN A 92 9.39 -5.46 13.51
CA ASN A 92 8.69 -4.84 12.39
C ASN A 92 8.64 -5.74 11.15
N LEU A 93 7.59 -5.55 10.37
CA LEU A 93 7.48 -5.96 8.97
C LEU A 93 7.43 -4.69 8.12
N GLY A 94 8.33 -4.60 7.15
CA GLY A 94 8.54 -3.36 6.39
C GLY A 94 9.08 -2.22 7.25
N GLY A 95 8.81 -0.99 6.83
CA GLY A 95 9.26 0.24 7.48
C GLY A 95 8.46 0.66 8.72
N MET A 96 7.75 -0.25 9.40
CA MET A 96 6.98 0.07 10.60
C MET A 96 7.87 0.54 11.74
N ARG A 97 7.48 1.64 12.37
CA ARG A 97 8.18 2.21 13.54
C ARG A 97 7.33 2.08 14.79
N ALA A 98 7.99 1.78 15.92
CA ALA A 98 7.28 1.57 17.19
C ALA A 98 6.54 2.83 17.66
N GLU A 99 7.11 4.03 17.41
CA GLU A 99 6.47 5.32 17.71
C GLU A 99 5.12 5.49 17.01
N ASN A 100 4.97 4.93 15.80
CA ASN A 100 3.74 4.98 15.05
C ASN A 100 2.73 3.90 15.47
N GLY A 101 3.18 2.89 16.20
CA GLY A 101 2.36 1.80 16.72
C GLY A 101 2.00 1.92 18.19
N GLU A 102 2.73 2.73 18.99
CA GLU A 102 2.45 2.89 20.41
C GLU A 102 0.99 3.35 20.62
N THR A 103 0.31 2.74 21.57
CA THR A 103 -1.11 2.95 21.91
C THR A 103 -2.13 2.46 20.86
N GLU A 104 -1.67 1.73 19.83
CA GLU A 104 -2.59 1.20 18.83
C GLU A 104 -3.11 -0.18 19.23
N ASN A 105 -4.39 -0.43 18.93
CA ASN A 105 -4.95 -1.77 19.00
C ASN A 105 -4.31 -2.67 17.93
N VAL A 106 -4.10 -3.92 18.32
CA VAL A 106 -3.53 -4.92 17.43
C VAL A 106 -4.34 -6.20 17.42
N ARG A 107 -4.22 -6.96 16.36
CA ARG A 107 -4.72 -8.33 16.21
C ARG A 107 -3.54 -9.26 16.00
N VAL A 108 -3.43 -10.28 16.85
CA VAL A 108 -2.40 -11.32 16.76
C VAL A 108 -3.00 -12.55 16.08
N TYR A 109 -2.52 -12.87 14.90
CA TYR A 109 -2.97 -14.02 14.10
C TYR A 109 -2.04 -15.21 14.33
N THR A 110 -2.56 -16.27 14.94
CA THR A 110 -1.79 -17.49 15.15
C THR A 110 -1.80 -18.38 13.92
N ARG A 111 -0.77 -19.20 13.75
CA ARG A 111 -0.74 -20.21 12.67
C ARG A 111 -1.85 -21.25 12.80
N GLY A 112 -2.41 -21.43 13.99
CA GLY A 112 -3.58 -22.28 14.24
C GLY A 112 -4.91 -21.66 13.81
N GLY A 113 -4.90 -20.42 13.27
CA GLY A 113 -6.11 -19.72 12.78
C GLY A 113 -6.91 -18.98 13.84
N LYS A 114 -6.42 -18.91 15.08
CA LYS A 114 -7.02 -18.07 16.12
C LYS A 114 -6.54 -16.63 15.99
N VAL A 115 -7.35 -15.68 16.44
CA VAL A 115 -7.04 -14.26 16.48
C VAL A 115 -7.26 -13.75 17.90
N TYR A 116 -6.29 -13.03 18.43
CA TYR A 116 -6.36 -12.38 19.73
C TYR A 116 -6.19 -10.89 19.58
N GLU A 117 -6.90 -10.13 20.39
CA GLU A 117 -6.77 -8.68 20.47
C GLU A 117 -5.72 -8.28 21.50
N GLY A 118 -5.21 -7.08 21.39
CA GLY A 118 -4.25 -6.50 22.32
C GLY A 118 -3.89 -5.07 21.93
N THR A 119 -2.91 -4.52 22.61
CA THR A 119 -2.43 -3.15 22.38
C THR A 119 -0.91 -3.11 22.43
N LEU A 120 -0.28 -2.40 21.48
CA LEU A 120 1.16 -2.11 21.57
C LEU A 120 1.38 -0.96 22.55
N GLN A 121 2.18 -1.19 23.58
CA GLN A 121 2.48 -0.22 24.62
C GLN A 121 3.97 -0.17 24.92
N LEU A 122 4.43 0.95 25.48
CA LEU A 122 5.74 1.03 26.11
C LEU A 122 5.83 -0.01 27.25
N CYS A 123 6.95 -0.69 27.38
CA CYS A 123 7.22 -1.46 28.60
C CYS A 123 7.11 -0.54 29.83
N ASN A 124 6.31 -0.95 30.83
CA ASN A 124 5.97 -0.09 31.97
C ASN A 124 5.33 1.26 31.55
N ALA A 125 4.21 1.18 30.83
CA ALA A 125 3.56 2.31 30.14
C ALA A 125 2.84 3.33 31.06
N SER A 126 2.72 3.07 32.37
CA SER A 126 2.01 3.98 33.26
C SER A 126 2.86 5.20 33.64
N VAL A 127 2.46 6.39 33.21
CA VAL A 127 3.11 7.65 33.55
C VAL A 127 3.13 7.93 35.06
N HIS A 128 2.19 7.37 35.81
CA HIS A 128 2.11 7.50 37.27
C HIS A 128 3.11 6.59 38.02
N VAL A 129 3.71 5.61 37.32
CA VAL A 129 4.63 4.63 37.89
C VAL A 129 6.04 4.76 37.28
N ASN A 130 6.12 5.08 35.99
CA ASN A 130 7.38 5.15 35.25
C ASN A 130 7.88 6.60 35.18
N GLY A 131 8.86 6.97 36.04
CA GLY A 131 9.48 8.29 36.01
C GLY A 131 10.28 8.63 34.77
N ASP A 132 10.66 7.61 33.97
CA ASP A 132 11.39 7.78 32.73
C ASP A 132 10.50 7.65 31.47
N TYR A 133 9.17 7.60 31.63
CA TYR A 133 8.21 7.45 30.54
C TYR A 133 8.50 8.40 29.37
N GLY A 134 8.71 9.67 29.64
CA GLY A 134 8.97 10.70 28.62
C GLY A 134 10.40 10.70 28.02
N LYS A 135 11.32 9.92 28.59
CA LYS A 135 12.71 9.84 28.14
C LYS A 135 13.05 8.54 27.43
N THR A 136 12.23 7.51 27.60
CA THR A 136 12.45 6.20 26.98
C THR A 136 12.19 6.31 25.49
N GLU A 137 13.17 5.98 24.67
CA GLU A 137 13.03 5.88 23.21
C GLU A 137 12.01 4.78 22.88
N ARG A 138 11.16 5.04 21.89
CA ARG A 138 10.15 4.09 21.41
C ARG A 138 10.76 3.22 20.30
N THR A 139 11.12 2.01 20.67
CA THR A 139 11.64 0.96 19.76
C THR A 139 10.85 -0.33 19.99
N PHE A 140 10.99 -1.31 19.12
CA PHE A 140 10.37 -2.62 19.34
C PHE A 140 11.01 -3.41 20.50
N ASP A 141 12.16 -3.00 21.01
CA ASP A 141 12.77 -3.55 22.23
C ASP A 141 12.25 -2.89 23.50
N THR A 142 11.75 -1.64 23.41
CA THR A 142 11.18 -0.90 24.53
C THR A 142 9.67 -0.91 24.57
N THR A 143 9.03 -1.50 23.56
CA THR A 143 7.58 -1.69 23.49
C THR A 143 7.22 -3.17 23.53
N GLU A 144 5.98 -3.47 23.87
CA GLU A 144 5.46 -4.84 23.97
C GLU A 144 3.97 -4.86 23.64
N VAL A 145 3.47 -5.96 23.11
CA VAL A 145 2.03 -6.19 22.96
C VAL A 145 1.49 -6.78 24.25
N LEU A 146 0.51 -6.09 24.82
CA LEU A 146 -0.34 -6.59 25.89
C LEU A 146 -1.55 -7.24 25.24
N LEU A 147 -1.76 -8.52 25.52
CA LEU A 147 -2.95 -9.24 25.06
C LEU A 147 -4.14 -8.92 25.97
N ASP A 148 -5.34 -8.84 25.38
CA ASP A 148 -6.59 -8.69 26.12
C ASP A 148 -7.07 -10.05 26.65
N GLU A 149 -6.11 -10.84 27.17
CA GLU A 149 -6.28 -12.18 27.72
C GLU A 149 -5.67 -12.26 29.14
N ALA A 150 -6.25 -13.11 29.98
CA ALA A 150 -5.78 -13.30 31.36
C ALA A 150 -4.54 -14.20 31.42
N VAL A 151 -3.42 -13.74 30.83
CA VAL A 151 -2.14 -14.44 30.80
C VAL A 151 -1.06 -13.63 31.52
N THR A 152 -0.22 -14.28 32.30
CA THR A 152 0.83 -13.68 33.11
C THR A 152 2.17 -14.40 33.00
N SER A 153 2.23 -15.44 32.16
CA SER A 153 3.43 -16.25 31.95
C SER A 153 3.56 -16.68 30.48
N THR A 154 4.77 -17.05 30.11
CA THR A 154 5.06 -17.64 28.79
C THR A 154 4.21 -18.86 28.49
N ASP A 155 4.03 -19.76 29.47
CA ASP A 155 3.29 -21.01 29.28
C ASP A 155 1.79 -20.76 29.06
N GLU A 156 1.20 -19.80 29.78
CA GLU A 156 -0.19 -19.42 29.58
C GLU A 156 -0.42 -18.82 28.20
N THR A 157 0.47 -17.93 27.73
CA THR A 157 0.37 -17.33 26.40
C THR A 157 0.53 -18.39 25.30
N ARG A 158 1.48 -19.32 25.46
CA ARG A 158 1.66 -20.43 24.51
C ARG A 158 0.48 -21.40 24.52
N ALA A 159 -0.18 -21.60 25.67
CA ALA A 159 -1.40 -22.39 25.74
C ALA A 159 -2.55 -21.80 24.90
N LEU A 160 -2.56 -20.50 24.62
CA LEU A 160 -3.46 -19.87 23.63
C LEU A 160 -3.14 -20.28 22.20
N GLY A 161 -1.91 -20.77 21.94
CA GLY A 161 -1.38 -21.11 20.62
C GLY A 161 -0.60 -19.97 19.97
N ILE A 162 -0.20 -18.96 20.76
CA ILE A 162 0.63 -17.84 20.27
C ILE A 162 2.09 -18.26 20.35
N GLU A 163 2.82 -18.11 19.23
CA GLU A 163 4.22 -18.50 19.10
C GLU A 163 5.03 -17.46 18.33
N THR A 164 6.35 -17.59 18.40
CA THR A 164 7.27 -16.80 17.57
C THR A 164 6.94 -17.02 16.08
N GLY A 165 6.87 -15.92 15.34
CA GLY A 165 6.51 -15.93 13.92
C GLY A 165 5.02 -15.72 13.63
N ASP A 166 4.19 -15.56 14.67
CA ASP A 166 2.80 -15.14 14.51
C ASP A 166 2.71 -13.66 14.09
N ILE A 167 1.68 -13.33 13.33
CA ILE A 167 1.52 -12.02 12.71
C ILE A 167 0.78 -11.06 13.64
N VAL A 168 1.27 -9.81 13.69
CA VAL A 168 0.64 -8.72 14.45
C VAL A 168 0.23 -7.62 13.49
N CYS A 169 -1.08 -7.38 13.40
CA CYS A 169 -1.71 -6.39 12.55
C CYS A 169 -2.19 -5.20 13.39
N PHE A 170 -1.86 -4.00 12.94
CA PHE A 170 -2.30 -2.76 13.60
C PHE A 170 -3.65 -2.29 13.07
N ASP A 171 -4.46 -1.68 13.94
CA ASP A 171 -5.73 -1.12 13.52
C ASP A 171 -5.51 0.04 12.52
N PRO A 172 -6.13 0.02 11.32
CA PRO A 172 -5.97 1.07 10.32
C PRO A 172 -6.63 2.40 10.72
N ARG A 173 -7.59 2.39 11.61
CA ARG A 173 -8.39 3.56 12.06
C ARG A 173 -8.93 4.40 10.91
N THR A 174 -9.44 3.75 9.87
CA THR A 174 -9.91 4.40 8.64
C THR A 174 -11.05 5.37 8.90
N ARG A 175 -10.93 6.60 8.39
CA ARG A 175 -11.96 7.64 8.45
C ARG A 175 -11.98 8.45 7.16
N VAL A 176 -13.19 8.69 6.63
CA VAL A 176 -13.43 9.63 5.53
C VAL A 176 -14.22 10.80 6.07
N THR A 177 -13.70 12.02 5.88
CA THR A 177 -14.34 13.25 6.37
C THR A 177 -15.34 13.80 5.36
N ALA A 178 -16.30 14.59 5.82
CA ALA A 178 -17.25 15.28 4.94
C ALA A 178 -16.56 16.23 3.93
N SER A 179 -15.39 16.76 4.28
CA SER A 179 -14.57 17.62 3.41
C SER A 179 -13.73 16.84 2.39
N GLY A 180 -13.81 15.49 2.39
CA GLY A 180 -13.16 14.63 1.39
C GLY A 180 -11.77 14.11 1.77
N TYR A 181 -11.27 14.36 2.98
CA TYR A 181 -10.03 13.73 3.44
C TYR A 181 -10.25 12.26 3.78
N ILE A 182 -9.28 11.44 3.41
CA ILE A 182 -9.18 10.03 3.73
C ILE A 182 -8.01 9.88 4.70
N LYS A 183 -8.26 9.37 5.88
CA LYS A 183 -7.24 9.13 6.90
C LYS A 183 -7.25 7.67 7.30
N SER A 184 -6.10 7.03 7.29
CA SER A 184 -5.93 5.64 7.68
C SER A 184 -4.44 5.33 7.82
N ARG A 185 -4.04 4.31 8.57
CA ARG A 185 -2.81 3.59 8.24
C ARG A 185 -3.01 2.89 6.90
N PHE A 186 -1.93 2.64 6.18
CA PHE A 186 -1.91 1.77 4.99
C PHE A 186 -2.65 2.33 3.76
N LEU A 187 -2.80 3.68 3.65
CA LEU A 187 -3.13 4.31 2.37
C LEU A 187 -2.04 4.00 1.35
N ASP A 188 -0.82 3.88 1.82
CA ASP A 188 0.32 3.24 1.22
C ASP A 188 0.14 1.70 1.30
N ASP A 189 -0.21 0.96 0.21
CA ASP A 189 -0.60 1.55 -1.10
C ASP A 189 -2.02 1.10 -1.49
N LYS A 190 -2.84 0.72 -0.49
CA LYS A 190 -4.23 0.31 -0.71
C LYS A 190 -5.09 1.39 -1.36
N LEU A 191 -4.69 2.67 -1.23
CA LEU A 191 -5.37 3.77 -1.91
C LEU A 191 -5.19 3.66 -3.42
N SER A 192 -4.00 3.33 -3.91
CA SER A 192 -3.73 3.18 -5.33
C SER A 192 -4.36 1.92 -5.91
N VAL A 193 -4.46 0.83 -5.14
CA VAL A 193 -5.29 -0.32 -5.54
C VAL A 193 -6.74 0.11 -5.77
N GLY A 194 -7.29 0.93 -4.87
CA GLY A 194 -8.61 1.55 -5.05
C GLY A 194 -8.70 2.43 -6.30
N ILE A 195 -7.65 3.21 -6.60
CA ILE A 195 -7.56 4.06 -7.81
C ILE A 195 -7.58 3.18 -9.06
N LEU A 196 -6.83 2.08 -9.10
CA LEU A 196 -6.82 1.15 -10.24
C LEU A 196 -8.18 0.48 -10.43
N LEU A 197 -8.90 0.13 -9.35
CA LEU A 197 -10.29 -0.34 -9.41
C LEU A 197 -11.24 0.75 -9.94
N GLY A 198 -11.05 2.01 -9.53
CA GLY A 198 -11.81 3.15 -10.06
C GLY A 198 -11.59 3.35 -11.56
N PHE A 199 -10.37 3.16 -12.02
CA PHE A 199 -10.04 3.21 -13.45
C PHE A 199 -10.64 2.03 -14.22
N ALA A 200 -10.55 0.81 -13.68
CA ALA A 200 -11.16 -0.38 -14.27
C ALA A 200 -12.70 -0.22 -14.40
N LYS A 201 -13.34 0.34 -13.36
CA LYS A 201 -14.77 0.68 -13.42
C LYS A 201 -15.07 1.71 -14.52
N TYR A 202 -14.24 2.75 -14.68
CA TYR A 202 -14.38 3.71 -15.77
C TYR A 202 -14.32 3.01 -17.13
N LEU A 203 -13.39 2.10 -17.36
CA LEU A 203 -13.29 1.36 -18.63
C LEU A 203 -14.57 0.60 -18.93
N ARG A 204 -15.18 -0.04 -17.95
CA ARG A 204 -16.43 -0.81 -18.11
C ARG A 204 -17.65 0.07 -18.30
N ASP A 205 -17.85 1.03 -17.42
CA ASP A 205 -19.04 1.90 -17.46
C ASP A 205 -19.13 2.71 -18.77
N GLU A 206 -17.97 3.16 -19.28
CA GLU A 206 -17.89 3.98 -20.49
C GLU A 206 -17.57 3.16 -21.75
N ASN A 207 -17.57 1.83 -21.63
CA ASN A 207 -17.23 0.90 -22.71
C ASN A 207 -15.94 1.29 -23.46
N LYS A 208 -14.88 1.62 -22.70
CA LYS A 208 -13.60 2.08 -23.26
C LYS A 208 -12.67 0.90 -23.50
N GLN A 209 -12.04 0.91 -24.67
CA GLN A 209 -10.98 -0.02 -25.03
C GLN A 209 -9.64 0.74 -25.04
N LEU A 210 -8.65 0.15 -24.39
CA LEU A 210 -7.29 0.72 -24.32
C LEU A 210 -6.58 0.54 -25.67
N PRO A 211 -5.80 1.54 -26.14
CA PRO A 211 -5.10 1.46 -27.43
C PRO A 211 -3.93 0.47 -27.42
N ARG A 212 -3.38 0.14 -26.23
CA ARG A 212 -2.31 -0.87 -26.06
C ARG A 212 -2.72 -1.89 -25.00
N ARG A 213 -2.19 -3.11 -25.10
CA ARG A 213 -2.38 -4.13 -24.08
C ARG A 213 -1.90 -3.62 -22.74
N THR A 214 -2.75 -3.70 -21.73
CA THR A 214 -2.45 -3.16 -20.41
C THR A 214 -2.81 -4.15 -19.33
N TYR A 215 -1.87 -4.36 -18.42
CA TYR A 215 -2.03 -5.21 -17.25
C TYR A 215 -1.97 -4.37 -15.98
N VAL A 216 -2.59 -4.87 -14.92
CA VAL A 216 -2.38 -4.41 -13.55
C VAL A 216 -1.77 -5.56 -12.76
N HIS A 217 -0.70 -5.30 -12.03
CA HIS A 217 -0.16 -6.22 -11.04
C HIS A 217 -0.33 -5.61 -9.66
N VAL A 218 -1.28 -6.14 -8.89
CA VAL A 218 -1.35 -5.81 -7.47
C VAL A 218 -0.39 -6.75 -6.76
N THR A 219 0.73 -6.19 -6.34
CA THR A 219 1.87 -6.92 -5.79
C THR A 219 1.72 -7.19 -4.30
N VAL A 220 2.61 -8.00 -3.78
CA VAL A 220 2.86 -8.28 -2.36
C VAL A 220 4.37 -8.33 -2.13
N TYR A 221 4.84 -8.00 -0.92
CA TYR A 221 6.25 -7.81 -0.56
C TYR A 221 6.89 -6.52 -1.14
N GLU A 222 6.10 -5.51 -1.49
CA GLU A 222 6.65 -4.20 -1.86
C GLU A 222 7.39 -3.57 -0.68
N GLU A 223 6.79 -3.57 0.50
CA GLU A 223 7.27 -2.98 1.76
C GLU A 223 8.62 -3.54 2.26
N VAL A 224 9.08 -4.61 1.63
CA VAL A 224 10.39 -5.24 1.87
C VAL A 224 11.25 -5.30 0.59
N GLY A 225 10.89 -4.53 -0.44
CA GLY A 225 11.73 -4.20 -1.58
C GLY A 225 11.76 -5.23 -2.71
N HIS A 226 10.78 -6.16 -2.81
CA HIS A 226 10.78 -7.14 -3.90
C HIS A 226 9.41 -7.50 -4.46
N GLY A 227 8.40 -6.65 -4.28
CA GLY A 227 7.05 -6.88 -4.79
C GLY A 227 7.01 -7.07 -6.30
N GLY A 228 7.51 -6.10 -7.05
CA GLY A 228 7.56 -6.11 -8.52
C GLY A 228 8.57 -7.06 -9.15
N ALA A 229 9.39 -7.77 -8.35
CA ALA A 229 10.45 -8.65 -8.82
C ALA A 229 9.92 -10.00 -9.36
N GLY A 230 8.97 -9.96 -10.29
CA GLY A 230 8.43 -11.17 -10.92
C GLY A 230 7.04 -10.97 -11.48
N SER A 231 6.55 -11.98 -12.19
CA SER A 231 5.20 -12.01 -12.79
C SER A 231 4.90 -10.88 -13.79
N VAL A 232 5.95 -10.30 -14.39
CA VAL A 232 5.79 -9.34 -15.49
C VAL A 232 5.35 -10.11 -16.74
N PRO A 233 4.23 -9.75 -17.37
CA PRO A 233 3.78 -10.42 -18.58
C PRO A 233 4.77 -10.26 -19.74
N ALA A 234 4.79 -11.24 -20.64
CA ALA A 234 5.58 -11.14 -21.87
C ALA A 234 5.15 -9.90 -22.67
N GLY A 235 6.10 -9.30 -23.40
CA GLY A 235 5.83 -8.13 -24.24
C GLY A 235 5.68 -6.79 -23.49
N VAL A 236 5.71 -6.77 -22.16
CA VAL A 236 5.74 -5.52 -21.39
C VAL A 236 7.07 -4.80 -21.64
N THR A 237 6.99 -3.57 -22.10
CA THR A 237 8.15 -2.69 -22.34
C THR A 237 8.13 -1.43 -21.49
N GLU A 238 7.05 -1.24 -20.72
CA GLU A 238 6.89 -0.06 -19.89
C GLU A 238 6.05 -0.40 -18.65
N SER A 239 6.49 0.09 -17.50
CA SER A 239 5.76 -0.09 -16.26
C SER A 239 5.63 1.22 -15.48
N ILE A 240 4.45 1.43 -14.89
CA ILE A 240 4.17 2.56 -14.02
C ILE A 240 3.77 2.04 -12.66
N SER A 241 4.53 2.37 -11.61
CA SER A 241 4.02 2.25 -10.26
C SER A 241 2.94 3.31 -10.03
N VAL A 242 1.78 2.86 -9.63
CA VAL A 242 0.73 3.69 -9.07
C VAL A 242 0.80 3.48 -7.57
N ASP A 243 1.58 4.34 -6.93
CA ASP A 243 1.95 4.22 -5.53
C ASP A 243 1.89 5.61 -4.89
N MET A 244 1.86 5.73 -3.56
CA MET A 244 1.60 6.99 -2.90
C MET A 244 2.60 8.08 -3.30
N GLY A 245 2.09 9.31 -3.52
CA GLY A 245 2.92 10.49 -3.70
C GLY A 245 3.35 11.10 -2.36
N CYS A 246 4.63 11.33 -2.18
CA CYS A 246 5.14 11.94 -0.95
C CYS A 246 4.63 13.38 -0.77
N VAL A 247 4.15 13.69 0.44
CA VAL A 247 3.80 15.04 0.88
C VAL A 247 4.63 15.39 2.11
N GLY A 248 5.35 16.51 2.06
CA GLY A 248 6.19 16.94 3.16
C GLY A 248 7.06 18.14 2.79
N ASP A 249 7.84 18.62 3.75
CA ASP A 249 8.73 19.77 3.55
C ASP A 249 9.75 19.50 2.45
N GLY A 250 9.93 20.48 1.57
CA GLY A 250 10.81 20.37 0.40
C GLY A 250 10.17 19.77 -0.85
N LEU A 251 8.94 19.23 -0.75
CA LEU A 251 8.16 18.73 -1.88
C LEU A 251 7.01 19.68 -2.23
N ARG A 252 6.54 19.62 -3.47
CA ARG A 252 5.48 20.50 -3.98
C ARG A 252 4.09 19.87 -3.91
N CYS A 253 4.05 18.53 -3.85
CA CYS A 253 2.79 17.80 -3.82
C CYS A 253 2.03 18.05 -2.51
N THR A 254 0.71 18.09 -2.64
CA THR A 254 -0.25 18.11 -1.53
C THR A 254 -1.18 16.90 -1.63
N GLU A 255 -1.94 16.60 -0.58
CA GLU A 255 -2.90 15.49 -0.58
C GLU A 255 -4.00 15.63 -1.66
N ARG A 256 -4.12 16.81 -2.26
CA ARG A 256 -5.16 17.11 -3.27
C ARG A 256 -4.70 16.93 -4.71
N GLN A 257 -3.42 16.66 -4.91
CA GLN A 257 -2.77 16.55 -6.22
C GLN A 257 -2.39 15.12 -6.55
N VAL A 258 -2.15 14.84 -7.83
CA VAL A 258 -1.35 13.70 -8.24
C VAL A 258 0.12 14.12 -8.20
N SER A 259 0.94 13.30 -7.57
CA SER A 259 2.40 13.42 -7.64
C SER A 259 2.94 12.63 -8.83
N ILE A 260 3.87 13.20 -9.56
CA ILE A 260 4.66 12.55 -10.61
C ILE A 260 6.10 12.56 -10.10
N CYS A 261 6.66 11.40 -9.82
CA CYS A 261 8.02 11.30 -9.31
C CYS A 261 9.02 11.36 -10.47
N ALA A 262 9.95 12.31 -10.42
CA ALA A 262 11.03 12.40 -11.40
C ALA A 262 12.25 11.57 -10.99
N LYS A 263 12.46 11.37 -9.67
CA LYS A 263 13.56 10.60 -9.09
C LYS A 263 13.24 10.21 -7.65
N ASP A 264 13.65 9.03 -7.25
CA ASP A 264 13.65 8.58 -5.85
C ASP A 264 15.05 8.07 -5.41
N SER A 265 15.11 7.21 -4.38
CA SER A 265 16.40 6.69 -3.86
C SER A 265 17.10 5.75 -4.84
N GLY A 266 16.36 5.01 -5.65
CA GLY A 266 16.89 4.06 -6.63
C GLY A 266 17.45 4.73 -7.89
N GLY A 267 17.02 5.96 -8.18
CA GLY A 267 17.54 6.71 -9.33
C GLY A 267 16.46 7.55 -10.04
N PRO A 268 16.80 8.17 -11.18
CA PRO A 268 15.83 8.88 -12.00
C PRO A 268 14.91 7.89 -12.70
N TYR A 269 13.62 8.20 -12.74
CA TYR A 269 12.67 7.56 -13.62
C TYR A 269 12.90 7.92 -15.08
N SER A 270 12.39 7.11 -16.02
CA SER A 270 12.54 7.38 -17.45
C SER A 270 12.09 8.80 -17.79
N TYR A 271 13.00 9.62 -18.30
CA TYR A 271 12.73 11.01 -18.67
C TYR A 271 11.56 11.13 -19.66
N GLU A 272 11.50 10.21 -20.64
CA GLU A 272 10.41 10.14 -21.61
C GLU A 272 9.07 9.84 -20.94
N VAL A 273 9.03 8.85 -20.04
CA VAL A 273 7.80 8.45 -19.33
C VAL A 273 7.33 9.58 -18.43
N VAL A 274 8.22 10.21 -17.66
CA VAL A 274 7.89 11.37 -16.81
C VAL A 274 7.32 12.51 -17.66
N GLY A 275 7.93 12.81 -18.82
CA GLY A 275 7.42 13.80 -19.76
C GLY A 275 6.01 13.48 -20.24
N LYS A 276 5.75 12.24 -20.64
CA LYS A 276 4.42 11.79 -21.07
C LYS A 276 3.36 11.87 -19.94
N LEU A 277 3.74 11.56 -18.70
CA LEU A 277 2.87 11.67 -17.53
C LEU A 277 2.49 13.14 -17.24
N ILE A 278 3.46 14.06 -17.34
CA ILE A 278 3.22 15.51 -17.21
C ILE A 278 2.26 16.01 -18.30
N ASP A 279 2.46 15.61 -19.55
CA ASP A 279 1.61 16.00 -20.66
C ASP A 279 0.20 15.39 -20.53
N ALA A 280 0.09 14.18 -20.03
CA ALA A 280 -1.19 13.54 -19.70
C ALA A 280 -1.96 14.32 -18.62
N ALA A 281 -1.28 14.70 -17.55
CA ALA A 281 -1.88 15.51 -16.48
C ALA A 281 -2.39 16.86 -17.00
N LYS A 282 -1.58 17.55 -17.80
CA LYS A 282 -1.97 18.82 -18.44
C LYS A 282 -3.18 18.66 -19.35
N ARG A 283 -3.17 17.65 -20.22
CA ARG A 283 -4.24 17.38 -21.20
C ARG A 283 -5.59 17.12 -20.53
N GLU A 284 -5.59 16.38 -19.43
CA GLU A 284 -6.81 16.05 -18.68
C GLU A 284 -7.18 17.11 -17.62
N GLY A 285 -6.42 18.20 -17.50
CA GLY A 285 -6.65 19.22 -16.48
C GLY A 285 -6.56 18.66 -15.07
N ALA A 286 -5.59 17.77 -14.83
CA ALA A 286 -5.27 17.29 -13.49
C ALA A 286 -4.43 18.34 -12.74
N ASP A 287 -4.69 18.52 -11.46
CA ASP A 287 -3.80 19.26 -10.57
C ASP A 287 -2.67 18.32 -10.15
N TYR A 288 -1.42 18.66 -10.49
CA TYR A 288 -0.26 17.80 -10.33
C TYR A 288 0.97 18.52 -9.79
N ALA A 289 1.83 17.79 -9.16
CA ALA A 289 3.18 18.21 -8.81
C ALA A 289 4.22 17.24 -9.40
N VAL A 290 5.41 17.75 -9.68
CA VAL A 290 6.58 16.94 -10.05
C VAL A 290 7.61 17.12 -8.97
N ASP A 291 8.04 16.01 -8.36
CA ASP A 291 8.92 16.01 -7.20
C ASP A 291 10.06 15.01 -7.32
N VAL A 292 11.08 15.18 -6.47
CA VAL A 292 12.19 14.27 -6.27
C VAL A 292 12.11 13.78 -4.82
N TYR A 293 11.90 12.48 -4.63
CA TYR A 293 11.75 11.90 -3.29
C TYR A 293 13.10 11.53 -2.69
N PRO A 294 13.42 12.00 -1.48
CA PRO A 294 14.73 11.74 -0.88
C PRO A 294 14.91 10.32 -0.33
N HIS A 295 13.82 9.68 0.13
CA HIS A 295 13.82 8.37 0.78
C HIS A 295 12.58 7.58 0.34
N TYR A 296 12.68 6.90 -0.79
CA TYR A 296 11.54 6.20 -1.40
C TYR A 296 12.03 5.13 -2.38
N GLY A 297 11.30 4.08 -2.54
CA GLY A 297 11.45 3.07 -3.59
C GLY A 297 10.06 2.62 -4.05
N SER A 298 9.98 1.86 -5.13
CA SER A 298 8.70 1.35 -5.63
C SER A 298 8.88 0.04 -6.40
N ASP A 299 7.79 -0.63 -6.70
CA ASP A 299 7.76 -1.91 -7.40
C ASP A 299 8.45 -1.91 -8.76
N VAL A 300 8.41 -0.81 -9.50
CA VAL A 300 9.11 -0.75 -10.81
C VAL A 300 10.62 -0.84 -10.67
N GLU A 301 11.20 -0.37 -9.57
CA GLU A 301 12.63 -0.52 -9.30
C GLU A 301 12.99 -1.96 -8.98
N ALA A 302 12.14 -2.66 -8.22
CA ALA A 302 12.29 -4.09 -8.00
C ALA A 302 12.17 -4.88 -9.31
N THR A 303 11.30 -4.43 -10.23
CA THR A 303 11.17 -5.01 -11.58
C THR A 303 12.46 -4.84 -12.39
N LEU A 304 13.04 -3.64 -12.41
CA LEU A 304 14.32 -3.38 -13.09
C LEU A 304 15.46 -4.21 -12.47
N SER A 305 15.53 -4.24 -11.15
CA SER A 305 16.56 -5.00 -10.43
C SER A 305 16.46 -6.51 -10.67
N ALA A 306 15.26 -7.02 -10.99
CA ALA A 306 15.04 -8.40 -11.39
C ALA A 306 15.47 -8.70 -12.84
N GLY A 307 15.93 -7.70 -13.61
CA GLY A 307 16.49 -7.86 -14.96
C GLY A 307 15.50 -7.66 -16.10
N TYR A 308 14.32 -7.09 -15.85
CA TYR A 308 13.37 -6.75 -16.91
C TYR A 308 13.81 -5.45 -17.61
N ASP A 309 13.90 -5.49 -18.93
CA ASP A 309 14.28 -4.35 -19.79
C ASP A 309 13.03 -3.52 -20.13
N ILE A 310 12.69 -2.59 -19.24
CA ILE A 310 11.48 -1.75 -19.34
C ILE A 310 11.78 -0.29 -19.07
N ARG A 311 10.98 0.62 -19.67
CA ARG A 311 10.89 2.01 -19.23
C ARG A 311 9.96 2.09 -18.03
N HIS A 312 10.20 3.04 -17.13
CA HIS A 312 9.47 3.09 -15.88
C HIS A 312 9.09 4.49 -15.44
N GLY A 313 8.02 4.58 -14.67
CA GLY A 313 7.51 5.81 -14.06
C GLY A 313 6.81 5.53 -12.74
N LEU A 314 6.51 6.58 -12.00
CA LEU A 314 5.78 6.55 -10.75
C LEU A 314 4.83 7.73 -10.65
N ILE A 315 3.56 7.45 -10.35
CA ILE A 315 2.55 8.44 -10.01
C ILE A 315 1.69 7.97 -8.84
N GLY A 316 1.12 8.91 -8.09
CA GLY A 316 0.13 8.58 -7.08
C GLY A 316 -0.57 9.75 -6.46
N SER A 317 -1.65 9.49 -5.75
CA SER A 317 -2.31 10.50 -4.93
C SER A 317 -1.39 10.95 -3.81
N GLY A 318 -1.30 12.25 -3.53
CA GLY A 318 -0.49 12.74 -2.42
C GLY A 318 -0.95 12.15 -1.08
N VAL A 319 0.00 11.60 -0.33
CA VAL A 319 -0.19 11.05 1.03
C VAL A 319 0.78 11.71 1.99
N TYR A 320 0.26 12.32 3.03
CA TYR A 320 1.04 12.89 4.12
C TYR A 320 1.20 11.87 5.26
N ALA A 321 2.31 11.96 5.98
CA ALA A 321 2.65 11.10 7.12
C ALA A 321 2.72 9.59 6.76
N SER A 322 3.30 9.26 5.59
CA SER A 322 3.54 7.88 5.16
C SER A 322 4.24 7.06 6.24
N HIS A 323 3.89 5.76 6.32
CA HIS A 323 4.31 4.82 7.37
C HIS A 323 3.83 5.17 8.80
N GLY A 324 2.95 6.19 8.92
CA GLY A 324 2.31 6.59 10.17
C GLY A 324 0.79 6.47 10.13
N TYR A 325 0.09 7.48 10.68
CA TYR A 325 -1.35 7.64 10.48
C TYR A 325 -1.58 8.61 9.31
N GLU A 326 -1.72 8.04 8.17
CA GLU A 326 -1.64 8.68 6.86
C GLU A 326 -2.87 9.51 6.52
N ARG A 327 -2.68 10.39 5.55
CA ARG A 327 -3.71 11.33 5.12
C ARG A 327 -3.61 11.61 3.63
N SER A 328 -4.73 11.48 2.92
CA SER A 328 -4.90 11.86 1.52
C SER A 328 -6.26 12.54 1.31
N HIS A 329 -6.61 12.84 0.06
CA HIS A 329 -7.86 13.50 -0.28
C HIS A 329 -8.46 12.97 -1.59
N LYS A 330 -9.79 12.90 -1.67
CA LYS A 330 -10.53 12.47 -2.87
C LYS A 330 -10.18 13.28 -4.14
N ALA A 331 -9.74 14.54 -3.99
CA ALA A 331 -9.25 15.33 -5.12
C ALA A 331 -7.95 14.78 -5.70
N GLY A 332 -7.00 14.33 -4.85
CA GLY A 332 -5.79 13.65 -5.30
C GLY A 332 -6.11 12.36 -6.06
N VAL A 333 -7.03 11.56 -5.51
CA VAL A 333 -7.56 10.36 -6.20
C VAL A 333 -8.10 10.69 -7.59
N LEU A 334 -8.93 11.74 -7.71
CA LEU A 334 -9.47 12.17 -9.00
C LEU A 334 -8.37 12.63 -9.96
N ASN A 335 -7.37 13.36 -9.48
CA ASN A 335 -6.28 13.86 -10.31
C ASN A 335 -5.36 12.71 -10.78
N THR A 336 -5.16 11.71 -9.96
CA THR A 336 -4.44 10.47 -10.36
C THR A 336 -5.21 9.72 -11.44
N LEU A 337 -6.54 9.54 -11.29
CA LEU A 337 -7.39 8.93 -12.31
C LEU A 337 -7.39 9.71 -13.63
N LYS A 338 -7.38 11.05 -13.60
CA LYS A 338 -7.26 11.88 -14.79
C LYS A 338 -5.93 11.66 -15.49
N THR A 339 -4.83 11.64 -14.74
CA THR A 339 -3.49 11.43 -15.29
C THR A 339 -3.36 10.05 -15.92
N LEU A 340 -3.84 8.99 -15.23
CA LEU A 340 -3.91 7.63 -15.80
C LEU A 340 -4.70 7.61 -17.10
N LYS A 341 -5.90 8.21 -17.13
CA LYS A 341 -6.71 8.30 -18.36
C LYS A 341 -5.91 8.98 -19.47
N GLY A 342 -5.33 10.15 -19.19
CA GLY A 342 -4.55 10.89 -20.18
C GLY A 342 -3.34 10.11 -20.68
N TYR A 343 -2.71 9.30 -19.86
CA TYR A 343 -1.53 8.52 -20.21
C TYR A 343 -1.89 7.25 -21.03
N LEU A 344 -2.96 6.57 -20.66
CA LEU A 344 -3.33 5.28 -21.22
C LEU A 344 -4.08 5.38 -22.57
N PHE A 345 -4.60 6.55 -22.94
CA PHE A 345 -5.33 6.78 -24.20
C PHE A 345 -4.53 7.57 -25.24
N VAL A 346 -3.22 7.41 -25.24
CA VAL A 346 -2.33 8.05 -26.23
C VAL A 346 -1.55 7.02 -27.03
#